data_9936d67afcd760072e92245699350c4f
#
_entry.id   9936d67afcd760072e92245699350c4f
#
_cell.length_a   1.000
_cell.length_b   1.000
_cell.length_c   1.000
_cell.angle_alpha   90.00
_cell.angle_beta   90.00
_cell.angle_gamma   90.00
#
_symmetry.space_group_name_H-M   'P 1'
#
loop_
_entity.id
_entity.type
_entity.pdbx_description
1 polymer ?
#
loop_
_entity_poly.entity_id
_entity_poly.type
_entity_poly.pdbx_seq_one_letter_code
_entity_poly.pdbx_strand_id
1 'polypeptide(L)'
;MYRKYIQAVEPLDDFVLLIVFTSGSRLLLDMKPHLDSIRFRSLRRPEVWKSAETNSVFVRFGAVELSHDELMTMAEQGRRAF
;
A
#
# COMPACT_ATOMS: atom_id res chain seq x y z
N MET A 1 -21.53 -13.10 -4.19
CA MET A 1 -20.27 -13.32 -3.49
C MET A 1 -19.63 -12.01 -3.06
N TYR A 2 -19.19 -11.96 -1.86
CA TYR A 2 -18.61 -10.75 -1.30
C TYR A 2 -17.09 -10.73 -1.47
N ARG A 3 -16.55 -9.63 -1.94
CA ARG A 3 -15.11 -9.47 -2.08
C ARG A 3 -14.68 -8.12 -1.54
N LYS A 4 -13.48 -8.09 -1.02
CA LYS A 4 -12.91 -6.85 -0.54
C LYS A 4 -12.02 -6.28 -1.64
N TYR A 5 -12.49 -5.24 -2.26
CA TYR A 5 -11.71 -4.55 -3.27
C TYR A 5 -11.18 -3.25 -2.73
N ILE A 6 -10.08 -2.82 -3.32
CA ILE A 6 -9.50 -1.53 -3.00
C ILE A 6 -10.22 -0.48 -3.84
N GLN A 7 -10.80 0.50 -3.18
CA GLN A 7 -11.49 1.57 -3.87
C GLN A 7 -10.54 2.68 -4.27
N ALA A 8 -9.58 3.03 -3.39
CA ALA A 8 -8.67 4.12 -3.64
C ALA A 8 -7.43 3.96 -2.79
N VAL A 9 -6.34 4.57 -3.25
CA VAL A 9 -5.12 4.67 -2.47
C VAL A 9 -4.65 6.10 -2.53
N GLU A 10 -4.02 6.55 -1.44
CA GLU A 10 -3.48 7.90 -1.38
C GLU A 10 -2.11 7.85 -0.70
N PRO A 11 -1.06 8.24 -1.41
CA PRO A 11 0.26 8.33 -0.79
C PRO A 11 0.34 9.57 0.09
N LEU A 12 0.54 9.36 1.37
CA LEU A 12 0.62 10.43 2.33
C LEU A 12 2.08 10.75 2.62
N ASP A 13 2.31 11.78 3.42
CA ASP A 13 3.65 12.14 3.85
C ASP A 13 4.26 11.01 4.66
N ASP A 14 5.59 10.99 4.70
CA ASP A 14 6.34 10.08 5.55
C ASP A 14 6.14 8.62 5.13
N PHE A 15 5.85 8.39 3.85
CA PHE A 15 5.72 7.05 3.28
C PHE A 15 4.62 6.21 3.94
N VAL A 16 3.55 6.86 4.33
CA VAL A 16 2.35 6.18 4.81
C VAL A 16 1.35 6.14 3.66
N LEU A 17 0.83 4.97 3.38
CA LEU A 17 -0.14 4.79 2.31
C LEU A 17 -1.52 4.59 2.91
N LEU A 18 -2.46 5.43 2.51
CA LEU A 18 -3.85 5.28 2.91
C LEU A 18 -4.56 4.41 1.87
N ILE A 19 -5.18 3.36 2.32
CA ILE A 19 -5.92 2.44 1.45
C ILE A 19 -7.36 2.46 1.89
N VAL A 20 -8.26 2.74 0.96
CA VAL A 20 -9.69 2.75 1.21
C VAL A 20 -10.29 1.57 0.46
N PHE A 21 -11.05 0.76 1.18
CA PHE A 21 -11.70 -0.41 0.60
C PHE A 21 -13.13 -0.09 0.22
N THR A 22 -13.68 -0.87 -0.71
CA THR A 22 -15.06 -0.65 -1.15
C THR A 22 -16.07 -0.83 -0.02
N SER A 23 -15.69 -1.54 1.03
CA SER A 23 -16.53 -1.69 2.20
C SER A 23 -16.61 -0.42 3.06
N GLY A 24 -15.78 0.58 2.76
CA GLY A 24 -15.66 1.76 3.59
C GLY A 24 -14.55 1.67 4.62
N SER A 25 -13.95 0.52 4.78
CA SER A 25 -12.83 0.36 5.70
C SER A 25 -11.62 1.11 5.18
N ARG A 26 -10.78 1.54 6.10
CA ARG A 26 -9.53 2.25 5.77
C ARG A 26 -8.36 1.58 6.46
N LEU A 27 -7.22 1.65 5.80
CA LEU A 27 -5.99 1.08 6.32
C LEU A 27 -4.86 2.06 6.09
N LEU A 28 -4.09 2.34 7.12
CA LEU A 28 -2.86 3.12 7.00
C LEU A 28 -1.69 2.15 7.05
N LEU A 29 -0.93 2.12 5.99
CA LEU A 29 0.19 1.20 5.87
C LEU A 29 1.49 2.01 5.85
N ASP A 30 2.33 1.80 6.86
CA ASP A 30 3.62 2.46 6.94
C ASP A 30 4.62 1.68 6.09
N MET A 31 5.08 2.28 5.02
CA MET A 31 6.01 1.63 4.11
C MET A 31 7.47 1.82 4.50
N LYS A 32 7.76 2.65 5.51
CA LYS A 32 9.16 2.93 5.87
C LYS A 32 9.98 1.68 6.14
N PRO A 33 9.47 0.68 6.89
CA PRO A 33 10.29 -0.51 7.15
C PRO A 33 10.63 -1.31 5.89
N HIS A 34 9.91 -1.08 4.82
CA HIS A 34 10.08 -1.86 3.58
C HIS A 34 10.95 -1.17 2.54
N LEU A 35 11.31 0.10 2.77
CA LEU A 35 11.99 0.89 1.75
C LEU A 35 13.42 0.44 1.48
N ASP A 36 14.00 -0.34 2.39
CA ASP A 36 15.35 -0.86 2.19
C ASP A 36 15.40 -2.10 1.33
N SER A 37 14.26 -2.72 1.08
CA SER A 37 14.24 -3.92 0.26
C SER A 37 14.46 -3.55 -1.20
N ILE A 38 15.02 -4.50 -1.95
CA ILE A 38 15.25 -4.28 -3.38
C ILE A 38 13.95 -3.96 -4.09
N ARG A 39 12.89 -4.65 -3.71
CA ARG A 39 11.60 -4.52 -4.37
C ARG A 39 10.99 -3.12 -4.22
N PHE A 40 11.14 -2.51 -3.04
CA PHE A 40 10.47 -1.25 -2.76
C PHE A 40 11.40 -0.05 -2.70
N ARG A 41 12.65 -0.25 -3.05
CA ARG A 41 13.63 0.83 -2.97
C ARG A 41 13.24 2.05 -3.80
N SER A 42 12.63 1.83 -4.96
CA SER A 42 12.27 2.93 -5.84
C SER A 42 11.20 3.84 -5.25
N LEU A 43 10.46 3.36 -4.25
CA LEU A 43 9.43 4.19 -3.61
C LEU A 43 10.00 5.38 -2.86
N ARG A 44 11.31 5.39 -2.62
CA ARG A 44 11.96 6.55 -2.00
C ARG A 44 11.94 7.77 -2.90
N ARG A 45 11.78 7.56 -4.21
CA ARG A 45 11.69 8.66 -5.14
C ARG A 45 10.31 9.30 -5.03
N PRO A 46 10.22 10.61 -4.82
CA PRO A 46 8.91 11.25 -4.68
C PRO A 46 7.98 11.02 -5.87
N GLU A 47 8.51 11.04 -7.08
CA GLU A 47 7.68 10.84 -8.25
C GLU A 47 7.12 9.42 -8.32
N VAL A 48 7.85 8.44 -7.82
CA VAL A 48 7.35 7.06 -7.78
C VAL A 48 6.34 6.91 -6.68
N TRP A 49 6.63 7.43 -5.50
CA TRP A 49 5.72 7.35 -4.36
C TRP A 49 4.37 7.97 -4.68
N LYS A 50 4.39 9.14 -5.30
CA LYS A 50 3.16 9.88 -5.60
C LYS A 50 2.39 9.29 -6.75
N SER A 51 2.95 8.33 -7.48
CA SER A 51 2.27 7.70 -8.59
C SER A 51 1.35 6.57 -8.18
N ALA A 52 1.16 6.36 -6.87
CA ALA A 52 0.33 5.28 -6.37
C ALA A 52 -1.06 5.29 -7.01
N GLU A 53 -1.49 4.12 -7.48
CA GLU A 53 -2.81 3.96 -8.07
C GLU A 53 -3.29 2.54 -7.80
N THR A 54 -4.57 2.31 -8.05
CA THR A 54 -5.14 1.00 -7.82
C THR A 54 -6.07 0.62 -8.98
N ASN A 55 -6.14 -0.69 -9.23
CA ASN A 55 -7.11 -1.22 -10.17
C ASN A 55 -8.12 -2.12 -9.44
N SER A 56 -8.33 -1.90 -8.17
CA SER A 56 -9.26 -2.62 -7.29
C SER A 56 -8.64 -3.83 -6.63
N VAL A 57 -7.67 -4.48 -7.25
CA VAL A 57 -7.04 -5.70 -6.72
C VAL A 57 -5.60 -5.45 -6.34
N PHE A 58 -4.93 -4.59 -7.08
CA PHE A 58 -3.53 -4.28 -6.86
C PHE A 58 -3.34 -2.80 -6.55
N VAL A 59 -2.29 -2.51 -5.81
CA VAL A 59 -1.78 -1.15 -5.69
C VAL A 59 -0.49 -1.11 -6.50
N ARG A 60 -0.33 -0.06 -7.30
CA ARG A 60 0.82 0.06 -8.18
C ARG A 60 1.53 1.39 -7.98
N PHE A 61 2.85 1.33 -7.91
CA PHE A 61 3.72 2.51 -7.90
C PHE A 61 4.67 2.36 -9.08
N GLY A 62 4.25 2.84 -10.26
CA GLY A 62 5.05 2.62 -11.45
C GLY A 62 5.19 1.14 -11.75
N ALA A 63 6.42 0.62 -11.68
CA ALA A 63 6.68 -0.78 -11.95
C ALA A 63 6.48 -1.69 -10.74
N VAL A 64 6.26 -1.11 -9.56
CA VAL A 64 6.11 -1.89 -8.33
C VAL A 64 4.62 -2.15 -8.08
N GLU A 65 4.27 -3.40 -7.87
CA GLU A 65 2.88 -3.78 -7.60
C GLU A 65 2.77 -4.56 -6.30
N LEU A 66 1.67 -4.33 -5.60
CA LEU A 66 1.33 -5.04 -4.38
C LEU A 66 -0.08 -5.61 -4.54
N SER A 67 -0.22 -6.91 -4.32
CA SER A 67 -1.55 -7.50 -4.31
C SER A 67 -2.27 -7.18 -3.01
N HIS A 68 -3.57 -7.39 -3.01
CA HIS A 68 -4.37 -7.21 -1.80
C HIS A 68 -3.83 -8.06 -0.65
N ASP A 69 -3.48 -9.31 -0.94
CA ASP A 69 -2.99 -10.21 0.10
C ASP A 69 -1.66 -9.74 0.68
N GLU A 70 -0.79 -9.23 -0.18
CA GLU A 70 0.49 -8.69 0.30
C GLU A 70 0.27 -7.49 1.21
N LEU A 71 -0.66 -6.62 0.82
CA LEU A 71 -0.98 -5.45 1.64
C LEU A 71 -1.44 -5.87 3.02
N MET A 72 -2.33 -6.84 3.09
CA MET A 72 -2.87 -7.28 4.36
C MET A 72 -1.79 -7.93 5.22
N THR A 73 -0.90 -8.70 4.60
CA THR A 73 0.20 -9.31 5.32
C THR A 73 1.13 -8.25 5.91
N MET A 74 1.46 -7.24 5.11
CA MET A 74 2.33 -6.17 5.57
C MET A 74 1.69 -5.38 6.70
N ALA A 75 0.38 -5.15 6.60
CA ALA A 75 -0.34 -4.43 7.64
C ALA A 75 -0.35 -5.21 8.94
N GLU A 76 -0.52 -6.52 8.86
CA GLU A 76 -0.50 -7.35 10.07
C GLU A 76 0.86 -7.35 10.72
N GLN A 77 1.92 -7.40 9.92
CA GLN A 77 3.27 -7.36 10.45
C GLN A 77 3.52 -6.07 11.22
N GLY A 78 3.01 -4.95 10.68
CA GLY A 78 3.16 -3.68 11.36
C GLY A 78 2.43 -3.63 12.69
N ARG A 79 1.35 -4.37 12.83
CA ARG A 79 0.56 -4.38 14.05
C ARG A 79 1.13 -5.26 15.13
N ARG A 80 2.05 -6.12 14.78
CA ARG A 80 2.58 -7.08 15.75
C ARG A 80 3.40 -6.43 16.83
N ALA A 81 3.68 -5.16 16.71
CA ALA A 81 4.45 -4.45 17.72
C ALA A 81 3.71 -4.35 19.06
N PHE A 82 2.45 -4.66 19.06
CA PHE A 82 1.70 -4.64 20.33
C PHE A 82 1.70 -6.00 21.00
#